data_b21a7d81415ca82fd249b2ec0a0fb7e6
#
_entry.id   b21a7d81415ca82fd249b2ec0a0fb7e6
#
_cell.length_a   1.000
_cell.length_b   1.000
_cell.length_c   1.000
_cell.angle_alpha   90.00
_cell.angle_beta   90.00
_cell.angle_gamma   90.00
#
_symmetry.space_group_name_H-M   'P 1'
#
loop_
_entity.id
_entity.type
_entity.pdbx_description
1 polymer ?
#
loop_
_entity_poly.entity_id
_entity_poly.type
_entity_poly.pdbx_seq_one_letter_code
_entity_poly.pdbx_strand_id
1 'polypeptide(L)'
;MRHTYSPPLYHKQFLSLFQTLQTAVPAITAIEVFPFIAYSICMKYFSNEPDLQTTLLNRFVKYVKVWTESSSENADKGIQPSTERQLSFAKNLAEEIKEIGLKEVQVTEFGYVYAVLPASKGFENVPPFCLLSHMDTVEEVTGKDVKPIIHPSYDGAKIDLQCGVSLDIKEDECLAKAAQQNDTIITTDGTTLLGADDKAGLSEIVSSLEFLVSHKGIKHGPIEVIFSPDEETGHGMDRVPLNLIKSKFAYTVDGGHIGELESECFNAYGATVTFIGKSTHTGDARKKGMVNAICAASLFLQSLPPAERPETTDGYQGFFAVLGIQGSVEKAIVNLILRDFSEEGMNARIEKLKHFAISSAESYGARVDVEFKAQYKNMKGELEKNPEVVQNLENAYKEADVGILHTPIRGGTDGSRLTELGIPTPNIFTGGHNFHSRYEWASLSQMCAACDVLISLAEIIAANGHKNKKK
;
A
#
# COMPACT_ATOMS: atom_id res chain seq x y z
N MET A 1 55.73 -8.91 -9.09
CA MET A 1 55.81 -7.47 -9.36
C MET A 1 54.65 -6.80 -8.62
N ARG A 2 55.00 -6.03 -7.60
CA ARG A 2 53.97 -5.29 -6.78
C ARG A 2 53.76 -3.95 -7.44
N HIS A 3 52.52 -3.60 -7.78
CA HIS A 3 52.17 -2.23 -8.14
C HIS A 3 51.41 -1.59 -7.00
N THR A 4 52.08 -0.64 -6.37
CA THR A 4 51.53 0.30 -5.37
C THR A 4 50.79 1.41 -6.11
N TYR A 5 49.49 1.61 -5.77
CA TYR A 5 48.73 2.77 -6.22
C TYR A 5 48.72 3.85 -5.14
N SER A 6 49.21 5.05 -5.47
CA SER A 6 49.14 6.26 -4.64
C SER A 6 47.92 7.08 -5.06
N PRO A 7 47.14 7.67 -4.13
CA PRO A 7 45.99 8.54 -4.49
C PRO A 7 46.43 9.95 -4.86
N PRO A 8 45.70 10.65 -5.75
CA PRO A 8 46.08 11.99 -6.21
C PRO A 8 45.73 13.10 -5.22
N LEU A 9 46.68 14.05 -5.15
CA LEU A 9 46.64 15.34 -4.45
C LEU A 9 45.49 16.25 -4.92
N TYR A 10 44.42 16.32 -4.14
CA TYR A 10 43.37 17.36 -4.33
C TYR A 10 42.91 18.01 -3.01
N HIS A 11 43.75 18.00 -1.95
CA HIS A 11 43.35 18.51 -0.63
C HIS A 11 44.10 19.78 -0.17
N LYS A 12 44.87 20.44 -1.04
CA LYS A 12 45.67 21.63 -0.63
C LYS A 12 45.28 22.96 -1.28
N GLN A 13 44.27 23.03 -2.16
CA GLN A 13 43.89 24.28 -2.79
C GLN A 13 42.58 24.92 -2.21
N PHE A 14 41.89 24.29 -1.31
CA PHE A 14 40.66 24.86 -0.73
C PHE A 14 40.86 25.71 0.54
N LEU A 15 42.04 25.65 1.16
CA LEU A 15 42.33 26.47 2.37
C LEU A 15 42.97 27.83 2.11
N SER A 16 43.39 28.14 0.88
CA SER A 16 44.02 29.41 0.54
C SER A 16 43.02 30.49 0.06
N LEU A 17 41.78 30.15 -0.26
CA LEU A 17 40.75 31.10 -0.70
C LEU A 17 39.97 31.79 0.43
N PHE A 18 40.07 31.27 1.65
CA PHE A 18 39.33 31.81 2.80
C PHE A 18 40.07 32.90 3.61
N GLN A 19 41.36 33.11 3.34
CA GLN A 19 42.16 34.12 4.05
C GLN A 19 42.34 35.47 3.35
N THR A 20 41.83 35.62 2.12
CA THR A 20 42.07 36.85 1.34
C THR A 20 40.84 37.76 1.19
N LEU A 21 39.74 37.46 1.84
CA LEU A 21 38.48 38.26 1.75
C LEU A 21 38.12 39.05 3.01
N GLN A 22 39.09 39.30 3.92
CA GLN A 22 38.83 40.03 5.18
C GLN A 22 39.27 41.49 5.19
N THR A 23 39.73 42.04 4.08
CA THR A 23 40.07 43.48 4.07
C THR A 23 39.53 44.12 2.79
N ALA A 24 38.34 44.69 2.81
CA ALA A 24 37.84 45.86 2.09
C ALA A 24 36.34 45.77 1.77
N VAL A 25 35.46 46.17 2.70
CA VAL A 25 34.17 46.79 2.33
C VAL A 25 33.80 47.81 3.41
N PRO A 26 33.47 49.06 3.10
CA PRO A 26 33.02 50.07 4.05
C PRO A 26 31.54 49.87 4.42
N ALA A 27 31.19 50.37 5.60
CA ALA A 27 29.88 50.32 6.22
C ALA A 27 28.72 50.67 5.26
N ILE A 28 27.79 49.74 5.08
CA ILE A 28 26.45 49.99 4.59
C ILE A 28 25.47 49.61 5.69
N THR A 29 24.58 50.55 5.97
CA THR A 29 23.52 50.55 6.96
C THR A 29 22.67 49.26 7.05
N ALA A 30 22.25 48.93 8.26
CA ALA A 30 21.36 47.84 8.60
C ALA A 30 20.12 47.77 7.70
N ILE A 31 20.09 46.76 6.86
CA ILE A 31 18.86 46.21 6.29
C ILE A 31 18.63 44.92 7.06
N GLU A 32 17.45 44.81 7.65
CA GLU A 32 17.00 43.59 8.35
C GLU A 32 17.13 42.40 7.41
N VAL A 33 18.21 41.65 7.54
CA VAL A 33 18.35 40.33 6.93
C VAL A 33 17.54 39.37 7.82
N PHE A 34 16.32 39.08 7.38
CA PHE A 34 15.57 37.95 7.91
C PHE A 34 16.48 36.72 7.94
N PRO A 35 16.53 35.98 9.03
CA PRO A 35 17.29 34.74 9.10
C PRO A 35 16.53 33.64 8.33
N PHE A 36 16.73 33.57 7.04
CA PHE A 36 16.33 32.46 6.18
C PHE A 36 17.56 31.62 5.81
N ILE A 37 18.29 31.18 6.83
CA ILE A 37 19.35 30.19 6.65
C ILE A 37 19.27 29.21 7.83
N ALA A 38 19.18 27.96 7.47
CA ALA A 38 19.26 26.76 8.27
C ALA A 38 17.97 26.33 8.95
N TYR A 39 17.28 25.43 8.30
CA TYR A 39 16.79 24.20 8.93
C TYR A 39 16.52 23.18 7.84
N SER A 40 17.60 22.67 7.23
CA SER A 40 17.59 21.27 6.79
C SER A 40 18.13 20.46 7.96
N ILE A 41 17.42 20.46 9.08
CA ILE A 41 17.55 19.44 10.09
C ILE A 41 16.67 18.33 9.57
N CYS A 42 17.31 17.27 9.10
CA CYS A 42 16.67 16.00 8.77
C CYS A 42 15.73 15.62 9.92
N MET A 43 14.41 15.64 9.70
CA MET A 43 13.42 15.41 10.75
C MET A 43 13.25 13.91 10.95
N LYS A 44 14.05 13.36 11.85
CA LYS A 44 14.03 11.94 12.25
C LYS A 44 13.66 11.86 13.72
N TYR A 45 12.38 11.87 14.00
CA TYR A 45 11.88 11.75 15.38
C TYR A 45 11.89 10.30 15.85
N PHE A 46 11.11 9.44 15.19
CA PHE A 46 11.01 8.04 15.54
C PHE A 46 12.31 7.28 15.26
N SER A 47 12.98 7.60 14.15
CA SER A 47 14.26 6.95 13.80
C SER A 47 15.38 7.23 14.81
N ASN A 48 15.30 8.32 15.58
CA ASN A 48 16.36 8.73 16.51
C ASN A 48 16.01 8.57 18.00
N GLU A 49 14.73 8.34 18.36
CA GLU A 49 14.26 8.33 19.74
C GLU A 49 13.81 6.93 20.18
N PRO A 50 14.60 6.20 20.99
CA PRO A 50 14.31 4.82 21.40
C PRO A 50 12.95 4.64 22.09
N ASP A 51 12.48 5.65 22.84
CA ASP A 51 11.19 5.59 23.52
C ASP A 51 10.04 5.61 22.54
N LEU A 52 10.15 6.38 21.43
CA LEU A 52 9.17 6.41 20.35
C LEU A 52 9.17 5.11 19.56
N GLN A 53 10.35 4.55 19.27
CA GLN A 53 10.48 3.23 18.66
C GLN A 53 9.81 2.15 19.50
N THR A 54 10.05 2.16 20.81
CA THR A 54 9.43 1.21 21.73
C THR A 54 7.90 1.38 21.78
N THR A 55 7.40 2.60 21.74
CA THR A 55 5.96 2.89 21.72
C THR A 55 5.31 2.36 20.43
N LEU A 56 5.93 2.61 19.28
CA LEU A 56 5.48 2.10 17.98
C LEU A 56 5.47 0.57 17.95
N LEU A 57 6.58 -0.06 18.36
CA LEU A 57 6.70 -1.52 18.43
C LEU A 57 5.61 -2.15 19.31
N ASN A 58 5.38 -1.59 20.49
CA ASN A 58 4.38 -2.09 21.42
C ASN A 58 2.96 -1.96 20.85
N ARG A 59 2.65 -0.86 20.15
CA ARG A 59 1.37 -0.65 19.47
C ARG A 59 1.18 -1.68 18.36
N PHE A 60 2.17 -1.84 17.49
CA PHE A 60 2.15 -2.83 16.42
C PHE A 60 1.93 -4.25 16.97
N VAL A 61 2.72 -4.67 17.97
CA VAL A 61 2.58 -5.97 18.63
C VAL A 61 1.22 -6.15 19.30
N LYS A 62 0.61 -5.07 19.81
CA LYS A 62 -0.76 -5.09 20.33
C LYS A 62 -1.78 -5.35 19.23
N TYR A 63 -1.65 -4.65 18.08
CA TYR A 63 -2.63 -4.73 17.01
C TYR A 63 -2.58 -6.06 16.25
N VAL A 64 -1.39 -6.57 15.92
CA VAL A 64 -1.25 -7.85 15.20
C VAL A 64 -1.81 -9.05 15.98
N LYS A 65 -1.89 -8.97 17.31
CA LYS A 65 -2.52 -10.01 18.14
C LYS A 65 -4.04 -10.02 18.06
N VAL A 66 -4.66 -8.99 17.53
CA VAL A 66 -6.11 -8.94 17.37
C VAL A 66 -6.50 -9.60 16.06
N TRP A 67 -7.32 -10.63 16.15
CA TRP A 67 -7.82 -11.31 14.97
C TRP A 67 -8.87 -10.45 14.24
N THR A 68 -8.58 -10.02 13.02
CA THR A 68 -9.44 -9.14 12.22
C THR A 68 -9.65 -9.62 10.78
N GLU A 69 -9.35 -10.88 10.51
CA GLU A 69 -9.50 -11.52 9.20
C GLU A 69 -10.88 -11.24 8.59
N SER A 70 -10.91 -10.77 7.35
CA SER A 70 -12.13 -10.51 6.58
C SER A 70 -12.71 -11.81 6.00
N SER A 71 -13.80 -11.72 5.25
CA SER A 71 -14.43 -12.85 4.59
C SER A 71 -14.96 -12.44 3.22
N SER A 72 -14.31 -12.92 2.16
CA SER A 72 -14.72 -12.67 0.78
C SER A 72 -16.15 -13.16 0.52
N GLU A 73 -16.53 -14.32 1.08
CA GLU A 73 -17.88 -14.87 0.92
C GLU A 73 -18.97 -13.94 1.48
N ASN A 74 -18.71 -13.30 2.63
CA ASN A 74 -19.66 -12.37 3.23
C ASN A 74 -19.66 -11.01 2.54
N ALA A 75 -18.47 -10.50 2.19
CA ALA A 75 -18.32 -9.24 1.47
C ALA A 75 -19.03 -9.28 0.11
N ASP A 76 -18.87 -10.37 -0.68
CA ASP A 76 -19.58 -10.59 -1.94
C ASP A 76 -21.11 -10.64 -1.79
N LYS A 77 -21.62 -10.99 -0.60
CA LYS A 77 -23.04 -10.93 -0.26
C LYS A 77 -23.51 -9.52 0.17
N GLY A 78 -22.59 -8.54 0.18
CA GLY A 78 -22.87 -7.15 0.60
C GLY A 78 -22.92 -6.97 2.13
N ILE A 79 -22.38 -7.91 2.90
CA ILE A 79 -22.24 -7.81 4.36
C ILE A 79 -20.97 -7.03 4.65
N GLN A 80 -21.07 -5.89 5.35
CA GLN A 80 -19.95 -5.04 5.72
C GLN A 80 -20.14 -4.48 7.15
N PRO A 81 -19.13 -4.60 8.06
CA PRO A 81 -17.90 -5.35 7.82
C PRO A 81 -18.19 -6.84 7.63
N SER A 82 -17.40 -7.51 6.81
CA SER A 82 -17.62 -8.92 6.45
C SER A 82 -17.51 -9.87 7.64
N THR A 83 -16.88 -9.39 8.73
CA THR A 83 -16.78 -10.13 10.01
C THR A 83 -16.96 -9.20 11.21
N GLU A 84 -17.70 -9.68 12.22
CA GLU A 84 -17.97 -8.94 13.48
C GLU A 84 -16.69 -8.58 14.26
N ARG A 85 -15.61 -9.37 14.10
CA ARG A 85 -14.33 -9.11 14.73
C ARG A 85 -13.67 -7.80 14.29
N GLN A 86 -13.87 -7.39 13.05
CA GLN A 86 -13.42 -6.08 12.56
C GLN A 86 -14.15 -4.94 13.27
N LEU A 87 -15.48 -5.05 13.43
CA LEU A 87 -16.27 -4.05 14.17
C LEU A 87 -15.85 -3.95 15.63
N SER A 88 -15.51 -5.09 16.24
CA SER A 88 -15.02 -5.13 17.63
C SER A 88 -13.67 -4.42 17.76
N PHE A 89 -12.74 -4.63 16.79
CA PHE A 89 -11.47 -3.93 16.75
C PHE A 89 -11.66 -2.43 16.49
N ALA A 90 -12.52 -2.05 15.55
CA ALA A 90 -12.86 -0.66 15.26
C ALA A 90 -13.32 0.12 16.49
N LYS A 91 -14.17 -0.48 17.34
CA LYS A 91 -14.61 0.14 18.60
C LYS A 91 -13.47 0.37 19.58
N ASN A 92 -12.58 -0.62 19.74
CA ASN A 92 -11.42 -0.50 20.62
C ASN A 92 -10.43 0.58 20.11
N LEU A 93 -10.19 0.61 18.80
CA LEU A 93 -9.36 1.61 18.15
C LEU A 93 -9.94 3.02 18.32
N ALA A 94 -11.24 3.17 18.16
CA ALA A 94 -11.92 4.46 18.35
C ALA A 94 -11.75 5.01 19.77
N GLU A 95 -11.82 4.16 20.79
CA GLU A 95 -11.55 4.59 22.18
C GLU A 95 -10.07 4.98 22.36
N GLU A 96 -9.11 4.22 21.81
CA GLU A 96 -7.69 4.54 21.88
C GLU A 96 -7.39 5.91 21.27
N ILE A 97 -7.85 6.18 20.02
CA ILE A 97 -7.57 7.47 19.36
C ILE A 97 -8.28 8.65 20.04
N LYS A 98 -9.41 8.40 20.67
CA LYS A 98 -10.10 9.39 21.51
C LYS A 98 -9.32 9.74 22.77
N GLU A 99 -8.72 8.75 23.43
CA GLU A 99 -7.84 8.93 24.59
C GLU A 99 -6.58 9.72 24.21
N ILE A 100 -5.99 9.48 23.03
CA ILE A 100 -4.89 10.26 22.46
C ILE A 100 -5.28 11.74 22.31
N GLY A 101 -6.56 12.04 22.04
CA GLY A 101 -7.07 13.41 21.98
C GLY A 101 -7.69 13.80 20.65
N LEU A 102 -7.87 12.90 19.72
CA LEU A 102 -8.60 13.13 18.48
C LEU A 102 -10.06 13.50 18.77
N LYS A 103 -10.67 14.20 17.84
CA LYS A 103 -12.05 14.71 17.93
C LYS A 103 -12.90 14.09 16.82
N GLU A 104 -14.20 14.30 16.88
CA GLU A 104 -15.18 13.79 15.92
C GLU A 104 -15.07 12.27 15.72
N VAL A 105 -14.60 11.52 16.74
CA VAL A 105 -14.37 10.07 16.66
C VAL A 105 -15.71 9.35 16.49
N GLN A 106 -15.84 8.60 15.42
CA GLN A 106 -17.05 7.85 15.06
C GLN A 106 -16.67 6.46 14.55
N VAL A 107 -17.44 5.46 14.95
CA VAL A 107 -17.47 4.14 14.32
C VAL A 107 -18.76 4.03 13.55
N THR A 108 -18.70 3.84 12.23
CA THR A 108 -19.90 3.71 11.41
C THR A 108 -20.53 2.32 11.59
N GLU A 109 -21.78 2.17 11.16
CA GLU A 109 -22.45 0.86 11.14
C GLU A 109 -21.74 -0.16 10.25
N PHE A 110 -20.96 0.29 9.28
CA PHE A 110 -20.15 -0.53 8.37
C PHE A 110 -18.72 -0.78 8.86
N GLY A 111 -18.38 -0.37 10.08
CA GLY A 111 -17.10 -0.66 10.72
C GLY A 111 -15.97 0.33 10.43
N TYR A 112 -16.18 1.39 9.64
CA TYR A 112 -15.17 2.45 9.49
C TYR A 112 -14.97 3.23 10.77
N VAL A 113 -13.72 3.52 11.09
CA VAL A 113 -13.37 4.49 12.15
C VAL A 113 -12.99 5.80 11.48
N TYR A 114 -13.72 6.87 11.78
CA TYR A 114 -13.40 8.24 11.35
C TYR A 114 -13.03 9.09 12.56
N ALA A 115 -12.00 9.92 12.44
CA ALA A 115 -11.63 10.90 13.47
C ALA A 115 -10.87 12.08 12.87
N VAL A 116 -10.72 13.14 13.68
CA VAL A 116 -9.99 14.35 13.30
C VAL A 116 -8.99 14.72 14.38
N LEU A 117 -7.72 14.89 14.03
CA LEU A 117 -6.76 15.62 14.84
C LEU A 117 -6.94 17.12 14.57
N PRO A 118 -7.37 17.92 15.57
CA PRO A 118 -7.55 19.36 15.40
C PRO A 118 -6.23 20.05 15.05
N ALA A 119 -6.29 21.07 14.22
CA ALA A 119 -5.12 21.85 13.83
C ALA A 119 -4.34 22.44 15.00
N SER A 120 -3.06 22.63 14.82
CA SER A 120 -2.24 23.47 15.69
C SER A 120 -2.77 24.91 15.72
N LYS A 121 -2.63 25.58 16.88
CA LYS A 121 -3.07 26.98 17.03
C LYS A 121 -2.47 27.89 15.93
N GLY A 122 -3.35 28.58 15.20
CA GLY A 122 -3.01 29.46 14.07
C GLY A 122 -3.01 28.75 12.71
N PHE A 123 -3.27 27.44 12.65
CA PHE A 123 -3.33 26.63 11.43
C PHE A 123 -4.73 26.05 11.16
N GLU A 124 -5.76 26.52 11.87
CA GLU A 124 -7.15 26.03 11.78
C GLU A 124 -7.76 26.24 10.38
N ASN A 125 -7.19 27.15 9.63
CA ASN A 125 -7.65 27.47 8.26
C ASN A 125 -6.86 26.77 7.15
N VAL A 126 -5.88 25.93 7.48
CA VAL A 126 -5.21 25.06 6.49
C VAL A 126 -6.23 24.02 6.05
N PRO A 127 -6.35 23.75 4.74
CA PRO A 127 -7.21 22.64 4.28
C PRO A 127 -6.81 21.32 4.94
N PRO A 128 -7.78 20.50 5.37
CA PRO A 128 -7.46 19.19 5.91
C PRO A 128 -6.92 18.25 4.84
N PHE A 129 -6.19 17.24 5.25
CA PHE A 129 -5.89 16.03 4.48
C PHE A 129 -6.24 14.79 5.29
N CYS A 130 -6.44 13.66 4.62
CA CYS A 130 -6.83 12.42 5.26
C CYS A 130 -5.71 11.39 5.19
N LEU A 131 -5.54 10.61 6.25
CA LEU A 131 -4.70 9.42 6.30
C LEU A 131 -5.60 8.17 6.35
N LEU A 132 -5.20 7.14 5.61
CA LEU A 132 -5.91 5.86 5.52
C LEU A 132 -5.00 4.70 5.88
N SER A 133 -5.60 3.66 6.45
CA SER A 133 -5.04 2.32 6.64
C SER A 133 -6.20 1.35 6.83
N HIS A 134 -6.05 0.08 6.46
CA HIS A 134 -7.09 -0.89 6.71
C HIS A 134 -6.88 -1.69 8.01
N MET A 135 -7.95 -2.28 8.51
CA MET A 135 -7.95 -2.97 9.81
C MET A 135 -7.97 -4.48 9.67
N ASP A 136 -8.45 -4.99 8.54
CA ASP A 136 -8.57 -6.42 8.30
C ASP A 136 -7.26 -7.08 7.90
N THR A 137 -7.27 -8.37 7.78
CA THR A 137 -6.21 -9.20 7.22
C THR A 137 -6.85 -10.21 6.28
N VAL A 138 -6.07 -10.73 5.33
CA VAL A 138 -6.53 -11.75 4.36
C VAL A 138 -7.04 -13.03 5.02
N GLU A 139 -7.85 -13.80 4.27
CA GLU A 139 -8.36 -15.12 4.69
C GLU A 139 -7.51 -16.31 4.19
N GLU A 140 -6.58 -16.11 3.23
CA GLU A 140 -5.76 -17.17 2.64
C GLU A 140 -4.79 -17.80 3.65
N VAL A 141 -4.30 -16.99 4.57
CA VAL A 141 -3.46 -17.42 5.69
C VAL A 141 -4.05 -16.86 6.98
N THR A 142 -4.34 -17.74 7.92
CA THR A 142 -5.02 -17.29 9.16
C THR A 142 -4.22 -16.26 9.94
N GLY A 143 -4.92 -15.19 10.36
CA GLY A 143 -4.46 -14.17 11.31
C GLY A 143 -4.94 -14.41 12.75
N LYS A 144 -5.40 -15.64 13.07
CA LYS A 144 -5.90 -15.97 14.41
C LYS A 144 -4.77 -16.43 15.32
N ASP A 145 -4.73 -15.88 16.54
CA ASP A 145 -3.77 -16.23 17.59
C ASP A 145 -2.30 -15.95 17.18
N VAL A 146 -2.08 -14.85 16.47
CA VAL A 146 -0.74 -14.40 16.05
C VAL A 146 0.20 -14.27 17.25
N LYS A 147 1.39 -14.86 17.12
CA LYS A 147 2.47 -14.83 18.13
C LYS A 147 3.67 -14.10 17.56
N PRO A 148 3.71 -12.78 17.65
CA PRO A 148 4.82 -12.02 17.11
C PRO A 148 6.11 -12.31 17.89
N ILE A 149 7.21 -12.52 17.16
CA ILE A 149 8.56 -12.73 17.68
C ILE A 149 9.42 -11.54 17.29
N ILE A 150 10.05 -10.91 18.27
CA ILE A 150 10.93 -9.77 18.05
C ILE A 150 12.37 -10.27 17.98
N HIS A 151 13.07 -9.90 16.93
CA HIS A 151 14.49 -10.21 16.71
C HIS A 151 15.29 -8.91 16.75
N PRO A 152 15.74 -8.47 17.94
CA PRO A 152 16.48 -7.22 18.08
C PRO A 152 17.89 -7.36 17.49
N SER A 153 18.37 -6.30 16.83
CA SER A 153 19.71 -6.26 16.22
C SER A 153 19.97 -7.49 15.34
N TYR A 154 19.06 -7.75 14.41
CA TYR A 154 19.12 -8.91 13.52
C TYR A 154 20.45 -8.93 12.73
N ASP A 155 21.18 -10.02 12.87
CA ASP A 155 22.55 -10.20 12.34
C ASP A 155 22.61 -10.99 11.02
N GLY A 156 21.45 -11.37 10.46
CA GLY A 156 21.36 -12.16 9.23
C GLY A 156 21.38 -13.67 9.43
N ALA A 157 21.33 -14.15 10.67
CA ALA A 157 21.17 -15.56 10.93
C ALA A 157 19.83 -16.06 10.38
N LYS A 158 19.83 -17.27 9.81
CA LYS A 158 18.59 -17.91 9.37
C LYS A 158 17.61 -18.03 10.54
N ILE A 159 16.37 -17.59 10.34
CA ILE A 159 15.30 -17.70 11.33
C ILE A 159 14.43 -18.91 10.96
N ASP A 160 14.53 -19.96 11.75
CA ASP A 160 13.64 -21.12 11.60
C ASP A 160 12.39 -20.93 12.46
N LEU A 161 11.23 -20.94 11.79
CA LEU A 161 9.91 -20.82 12.39
C LEU A 161 9.21 -22.19 12.42
N GLN A 162 7.98 -22.25 12.95
CA GLN A 162 7.18 -23.48 12.95
C GLN A 162 6.68 -23.83 11.53
N CYS A 163 6.07 -25.01 11.41
CA CYS A 163 5.46 -25.51 10.16
C CYS A 163 6.42 -25.55 8.93
N GLY A 164 7.73 -25.65 9.17
CA GLY A 164 8.73 -25.71 8.10
C GLY A 164 8.99 -24.38 7.38
N VAL A 165 8.52 -23.27 7.95
CA VAL A 165 8.78 -21.92 7.48
C VAL A 165 10.15 -21.46 7.95
N SER A 166 10.91 -20.80 7.11
CA SER A 166 12.19 -20.17 7.51
C SER A 166 12.43 -18.90 6.70
N LEU A 167 13.06 -17.91 7.31
CA LEU A 167 13.52 -16.69 6.66
C LEU A 167 15.04 -16.77 6.50
N ASP A 168 15.54 -16.59 5.29
CA ASP A 168 16.97 -16.64 4.97
C ASP A 168 17.33 -15.44 4.10
N ILE A 169 18.36 -14.71 4.48
CA ILE A 169 18.90 -13.55 3.73
C ILE A 169 19.35 -13.89 2.31
N LYS A 170 19.51 -15.17 1.98
CA LYS A 170 19.85 -15.62 0.62
C LYS A 170 18.64 -15.62 -0.31
N GLU A 171 17.43 -15.65 0.25
CA GLU A 171 16.17 -15.74 -0.48
C GLU A 171 15.39 -14.41 -0.41
N ASP A 172 15.78 -13.49 0.51
CA ASP A 172 15.12 -12.20 0.74
C ASP A 172 16.13 -11.07 0.84
N GLU A 173 16.21 -10.25 -0.23
CA GLU A 173 17.14 -9.11 -0.31
C GLU A 173 16.80 -8.01 0.70
N CYS A 174 15.52 -7.82 1.03
CA CYS A 174 15.09 -6.83 2.02
C CYS A 174 15.51 -7.25 3.42
N LEU A 175 15.39 -8.54 3.74
CA LEU A 175 15.88 -9.11 4.98
C LEU A 175 17.41 -9.01 5.09
N ALA A 176 18.14 -9.20 3.97
CA ALA A 176 19.59 -9.01 3.93
C ALA A 176 20.00 -7.56 4.20
N LYS A 177 19.25 -6.58 3.72
CA LYS A 177 19.47 -5.16 4.02
C LYS A 177 19.19 -4.85 5.49
N ALA A 178 18.11 -5.38 6.06
CA ALA A 178 17.79 -5.23 7.48
C ALA A 178 18.91 -5.78 8.37
N ALA A 179 19.48 -6.92 8.01
CA ALA A 179 20.63 -7.49 8.71
C ALA A 179 21.89 -6.59 8.66
N GLN A 180 22.19 -6.00 7.49
CA GLN A 180 23.32 -5.07 7.35
C GLN A 180 23.17 -3.82 8.22
N GLN A 181 21.94 -3.43 8.54
CA GLN A 181 21.62 -2.29 9.40
C GLN A 181 21.51 -2.66 10.88
N ASN A 182 21.65 -3.95 11.23
CA ASN A 182 21.34 -4.49 12.57
C ASN A 182 19.94 -4.08 13.06
N ASP A 183 18.96 -4.12 12.17
CA ASP A 183 17.60 -3.70 12.46
C ASP A 183 16.91 -4.62 13.48
N THR A 184 15.82 -4.13 14.05
CA THR A 184 14.89 -4.98 14.80
C THR A 184 13.80 -5.44 13.85
N ILE A 185 13.73 -6.74 13.59
CA ILE A 185 12.66 -7.32 12.77
C ILE A 185 11.64 -8.05 13.62
N ILE A 186 10.40 -8.08 13.15
CA ILE A 186 9.28 -8.75 13.80
C ILE A 186 8.75 -9.81 12.86
N THR A 187 8.63 -11.05 13.32
CA THR A 187 8.05 -12.17 12.58
C THR A 187 6.86 -12.76 13.32
N THR A 188 6.11 -13.63 12.67
CA THR A 188 5.21 -14.59 13.34
C THR A 188 6.00 -15.82 13.82
N ASP A 189 5.34 -16.75 14.52
CA ASP A 189 5.92 -18.04 14.85
C ASP A 189 5.89 -19.06 13.68
N GLY A 190 5.37 -18.69 12.52
CA GLY A 190 5.23 -19.52 11.32
C GLY A 190 3.90 -20.30 11.24
N THR A 191 3.03 -20.21 12.25
CA THR A 191 1.71 -20.86 12.22
C THR A 191 0.63 -19.98 11.58
N THR A 192 0.85 -18.66 11.56
CA THR A 192 -0.07 -17.64 11.04
C THR A 192 0.68 -16.68 10.13
N LEU A 193 -0.03 -15.76 9.45
CA LEU A 193 0.56 -14.51 8.98
C LEU A 193 0.96 -13.64 10.19
N LEU A 194 1.69 -12.54 9.96
CA LEU A 194 1.98 -11.54 11.00
C LEU A 194 0.86 -10.49 11.08
N GLY A 195 0.32 -10.06 9.95
CA GLY A 195 -0.66 -8.97 9.82
C GLY A 195 0.00 -7.60 9.81
N ALA A 196 1.22 -7.50 9.28
CA ALA A 196 1.85 -6.21 9.02
C ALA A 196 1.06 -5.43 7.98
N ASP A 197 0.49 -6.13 7.05
CA ASP A 197 -0.54 -5.66 6.12
C ASP A 197 -1.94 -5.75 6.79
N ASP A 198 -2.60 -4.60 7.22
CA ASP A 198 -1.99 -3.27 7.26
C ASP A 198 -1.94 -2.71 8.70
N LYS A 199 -1.69 -3.57 9.69
CA LYS A 199 -1.55 -3.10 11.07
C LYS A 199 -0.23 -2.36 11.33
N ALA A 200 0.73 -2.41 10.39
CA ALA A 200 1.90 -1.55 10.41
C ALA A 200 1.49 -0.10 10.12
N GLY A 201 0.84 0.16 8.98
CA GLY A 201 0.35 1.49 8.64
C GLY A 201 -0.62 2.05 9.67
N LEU A 202 -1.53 1.21 10.19
CA LEU A 202 -2.40 1.59 11.29
C LEU A 202 -1.61 2.07 12.52
N SER A 203 -0.56 1.33 12.91
CA SER A 203 0.29 1.67 14.06
C SER A 203 1.08 2.94 13.84
N GLU A 204 1.57 3.16 12.63
CA GLU A 204 2.33 4.33 12.20
C GLU A 204 1.48 5.58 12.21
N ILE A 205 0.27 5.54 11.64
CA ILE A 205 -0.68 6.66 11.68
C ILE A 205 -0.99 7.03 13.13
N VAL A 206 -1.43 6.06 13.95
CA VAL A 206 -1.83 6.34 15.33
C VAL A 206 -0.66 6.87 16.16
N SER A 207 0.56 6.32 15.99
CA SER A 207 1.75 6.79 16.72
C SER A 207 2.19 8.20 16.27
N SER A 208 2.11 8.50 14.99
CA SER A 208 2.42 9.85 14.46
C SER A 208 1.43 10.89 14.96
N LEU A 209 0.13 10.55 15.05
CA LEU A 209 -0.89 11.44 15.58
C LEU A 209 -0.70 11.68 17.09
N GLU A 210 -0.38 10.66 17.88
CA GLU A 210 -0.05 10.78 19.29
C GLU A 210 1.17 11.67 19.51
N PHE A 211 2.20 11.51 18.67
CA PHE A 211 3.38 12.36 18.66
C PHE A 211 3.01 13.83 18.40
N LEU A 212 2.20 14.12 17.37
CA LEU A 212 1.76 15.48 17.06
C LEU A 212 0.91 16.10 18.17
N VAL A 213 0.10 15.31 18.87
CA VAL A 213 -0.66 15.77 20.07
C VAL A 213 0.28 16.19 21.19
N SER A 214 1.35 15.45 21.44
CA SER A 214 2.29 15.70 22.54
C SER A 214 3.33 16.78 22.21
N HIS A 215 3.71 16.95 20.95
CA HIS A 215 4.77 17.86 20.48
C HIS A 215 4.23 19.16 19.86
N LYS A 216 3.70 20.05 20.69
CA LYS A 216 3.05 21.32 20.26
C LYS A 216 3.97 22.26 19.47
N GLY A 217 5.28 22.00 19.42
CA GLY A 217 6.25 22.74 18.60
C GLY A 217 6.03 22.52 17.12
N ILE A 218 5.65 21.31 16.74
CA ILE A 218 5.37 20.88 15.37
C ILE A 218 4.01 21.42 14.94
N LYS A 219 3.95 22.05 13.77
CA LYS A 219 2.73 22.71 13.26
C LYS A 219 2.08 21.91 12.16
N HIS A 220 0.78 21.68 12.30
CA HIS A 220 -0.03 20.95 11.35
C HIS A 220 -1.42 21.60 11.19
N GLY A 221 -2.05 21.42 10.02
CA GLY A 221 -3.46 21.69 9.81
C GLY A 221 -4.34 20.61 10.44
N PRO A 222 -5.66 20.63 10.20
CA PRO A 222 -6.51 19.52 10.59
C PRO A 222 -6.10 18.27 9.83
N ILE A 223 -6.05 17.11 10.52
CA ILE A 223 -5.76 15.81 9.90
C ILE A 223 -6.95 14.90 10.15
N GLU A 224 -7.58 14.42 9.09
CA GLU A 224 -8.62 13.40 9.14
C GLU A 224 -7.97 12.02 9.08
N VAL A 225 -8.61 11.02 9.69
CA VAL A 225 -8.20 9.63 9.55
C VAL A 225 -9.40 8.76 9.22
N ILE A 226 -9.18 7.76 8.39
CA ILE A 226 -10.13 6.69 8.12
C ILE A 226 -9.41 5.37 8.26
N PHE A 227 -9.93 4.49 9.13
CA PHE A 227 -9.51 3.10 9.18
C PHE A 227 -10.65 2.25 8.63
N SER A 228 -10.35 1.52 7.55
CA SER A 228 -11.34 0.78 6.75
C SER A 228 -11.41 -0.69 7.14
N PRO A 229 -12.58 -1.31 7.06
CA PRO A 229 -12.73 -2.75 7.04
C PRO A 229 -12.69 -3.27 5.61
N ASP A 230 -12.49 -4.59 5.43
CA ASP A 230 -12.72 -5.34 4.18
C ASP A 230 -11.90 -4.89 2.96
N GLU A 231 -10.74 -4.25 3.16
CA GLU A 231 -9.82 -3.91 2.08
C GLU A 231 -9.40 -5.17 1.32
N GLU A 232 -8.99 -6.19 2.02
CA GLU A 232 -8.45 -7.45 1.53
C GLU A 232 -9.44 -8.28 0.70
N THR A 233 -10.73 -7.92 0.78
CA THR A 233 -11.77 -8.48 -0.07
C THR A 233 -12.10 -7.59 -1.28
N GLY A 234 -11.43 -6.45 -1.41
CA GLY A 234 -11.69 -5.44 -2.44
C GLY A 234 -12.95 -4.61 -2.20
N HIS A 235 -13.54 -4.67 -1.00
CA HIS A 235 -14.76 -3.95 -0.60
C HIS A 235 -14.52 -2.80 0.38
N GLY A 236 -13.23 -2.50 0.69
CA GLY A 236 -12.83 -1.51 1.69
C GLY A 236 -13.42 -0.11 1.49
N MET A 237 -13.71 0.30 0.26
CA MET A 237 -14.26 1.62 -0.03
C MET A 237 -15.75 1.61 -0.46
N ASP A 238 -16.44 0.47 -0.44
CA ASP A 238 -17.82 0.37 -0.93
C ASP A 238 -18.82 1.20 -0.11
N ARG A 239 -18.58 1.35 1.18
CA ARG A 239 -19.43 2.09 2.12
C ARG A 239 -18.65 3.20 2.87
N VAL A 240 -17.53 3.65 2.30
CA VAL A 240 -16.72 4.72 2.90
C VAL A 240 -17.59 5.96 3.17
N PRO A 241 -17.50 6.56 4.38
CA PRO A 241 -18.38 7.67 4.77
C PRO A 241 -17.92 9.00 4.14
N LEU A 242 -18.05 9.15 2.80
CA LEU A 242 -17.64 10.34 2.05
C LEU A 242 -18.25 11.64 2.60
N ASN A 243 -19.44 11.57 3.21
CA ASN A 243 -20.10 12.73 3.81
C ASN A 243 -19.38 13.26 5.07
N LEU A 244 -18.52 12.48 5.70
CA LEU A 244 -17.69 12.91 6.84
C LEU A 244 -16.37 13.54 6.39
N ILE A 245 -15.84 13.12 5.23
CA ILE A 245 -14.54 13.55 4.71
C ILE A 245 -14.65 14.98 4.17
N LYS A 246 -13.86 15.88 4.71
CA LYS A 246 -13.72 17.28 4.28
C LYS A 246 -12.45 17.48 3.43
N SER A 247 -11.54 16.53 3.50
CA SER A 247 -10.27 16.51 2.77
C SER A 247 -10.49 16.34 1.27
N LYS A 248 -9.72 17.07 0.47
CA LYS A 248 -9.75 16.98 -1.00
C LYS A 248 -8.75 15.98 -1.56
N PHE A 249 -7.86 15.48 -0.74
CA PHE A 249 -6.86 14.47 -1.04
C PHE A 249 -6.51 13.70 0.23
N ALA A 250 -5.96 12.52 0.04
CA ALA A 250 -5.60 11.65 1.14
C ALA A 250 -4.26 10.93 0.86
N TYR A 251 -3.79 10.18 1.83
CA TYR A 251 -2.64 9.27 1.70
C TYR A 251 -2.98 7.98 2.41
N THR A 252 -2.89 6.85 1.72
CA THR A 252 -2.96 5.55 2.38
C THR A 252 -1.58 5.10 2.82
N VAL A 253 -1.47 4.42 3.94
CA VAL A 253 -0.22 3.92 4.51
C VAL A 253 -0.33 2.41 4.52
N ASP A 254 -0.05 1.81 3.36
CA ASP A 254 -0.38 0.42 3.03
C ASP A 254 0.60 -0.15 1.97
N GLY A 255 1.79 0.44 1.90
CA GLY A 255 2.85 -0.02 1.01
C GLY A 255 3.83 -0.95 1.72
N GLY A 256 4.83 -1.44 0.99
CA GLY A 256 5.80 -2.40 1.47
C GLY A 256 7.10 -1.79 1.95
N HIS A 257 8.13 -1.91 1.10
CA HIS A 257 9.51 -1.58 1.42
C HIS A 257 9.75 -0.06 1.57
N ILE A 258 10.67 0.30 2.46
CA ILE A 258 11.07 1.70 2.67
C ILE A 258 11.39 2.41 1.35
N GLY A 259 10.84 3.60 1.20
CA GLY A 259 11.05 4.46 0.04
C GLY A 259 10.02 4.28 -1.06
N GLU A 260 9.22 3.24 -1.07
CA GLU A 260 8.14 3.07 -2.03
C GLU A 260 7.15 4.22 -1.92
N LEU A 261 6.99 4.94 -3.03
CA LEU A 261 5.96 5.94 -3.24
C LEU A 261 5.15 5.49 -4.44
N GLU A 262 3.94 5.07 -4.18
CA GLU A 262 3.10 4.46 -5.19
C GLU A 262 1.99 5.43 -5.59
N SER A 263 2.06 5.90 -6.82
CA SER A 263 1.13 6.87 -7.42
C SER A 263 0.44 6.33 -8.67
N GLU A 264 0.63 5.05 -8.96
CA GLU A 264 -0.07 4.34 -10.03
C GLU A 264 -0.28 2.86 -9.68
N CYS A 265 -1.35 2.29 -10.20
CA CYS A 265 -1.74 0.92 -9.99
C CYS A 265 -2.30 0.32 -11.29
N PHE A 266 -2.63 -0.96 -11.30
CA PHE A 266 -3.33 -1.54 -12.45
C PHE A 266 -4.72 -0.93 -12.65
N ASN A 267 -5.18 -0.91 -13.91
CA ASN A 267 -6.60 -1.07 -14.21
C ASN A 267 -6.96 -2.53 -14.04
N ALA A 268 -8.11 -2.83 -13.48
CA ALA A 268 -8.51 -4.18 -13.12
C ALA A 268 -9.90 -4.53 -13.62
N TYR A 269 -10.00 -5.70 -14.26
CA TYR A 269 -11.27 -6.29 -14.67
C TYR A 269 -11.36 -7.74 -14.25
N GLY A 270 -12.52 -8.17 -13.81
CA GLY A 270 -12.93 -9.56 -13.75
C GLY A 270 -13.54 -9.98 -15.10
N ALA A 271 -13.38 -11.23 -15.49
CA ALA A 271 -14.03 -11.80 -16.65
C ALA A 271 -14.59 -13.20 -16.35
N THR A 272 -15.79 -13.46 -16.82
CA THR A 272 -16.43 -14.77 -16.79
C THR A 272 -16.69 -15.21 -18.23
N VAL A 273 -16.07 -16.32 -18.63
CA VAL A 273 -16.23 -16.92 -19.96
C VAL A 273 -17.05 -18.19 -19.83
N THR A 274 -18.25 -18.21 -20.39
CA THR A 274 -19.17 -19.34 -20.34
C THR A 274 -19.26 -19.99 -21.70
N PHE A 275 -18.78 -21.24 -21.81
CA PHE A 275 -18.94 -22.09 -22.99
C PHE A 275 -20.20 -22.94 -22.82
N ILE A 276 -21.03 -22.99 -23.87
CA ILE A 276 -22.28 -23.75 -23.92
C ILE A 276 -22.17 -24.81 -24.99
N GLY A 277 -22.23 -26.04 -24.55
CA GLY A 277 -22.19 -27.24 -25.38
C GLY A 277 -23.56 -27.87 -25.61
N LYS A 278 -23.56 -29.13 -26.06
CA LYS A 278 -24.75 -29.96 -26.25
C LYS A 278 -24.45 -31.35 -25.76
N SER A 279 -25.13 -31.80 -24.74
CA SER A 279 -24.99 -33.14 -24.20
C SER A 279 -25.85 -34.14 -24.97
N THR A 280 -25.35 -35.32 -25.23
CA THR A 280 -26.05 -36.47 -25.76
C THR A 280 -25.47 -37.77 -25.19
N HIS A 281 -26.13 -38.93 -25.42
CA HIS A 281 -25.53 -40.21 -25.06
C HIS A 281 -24.21 -40.41 -25.84
N THR A 282 -23.15 -40.76 -25.14
CA THR A 282 -21.78 -40.82 -25.69
C THR A 282 -21.66 -41.79 -26.89
N GLY A 283 -22.36 -42.92 -26.88
CA GLY A 283 -22.40 -43.87 -28.01
C GLY A 283 -23.04 -43.32 -29.27
N ASP A 284 -23.91 -42.32 -29.17
CA ASP A 284 -24.59 -41.64 -30.30
C ASP A 284 -24.04 -40.24 -30.57
N ALA A 285 -22.99 -39.82 -29.87
CA ALA A 285 -22.48 -38.45 -29.85
C ALA A 285 -22.31 -37.85 -31.26
N ARG A 286 -21.67 -38.60 -32.18
CA ARG A 286 -21.46 -38.17 -33.56
C ARG A 286 -22.75 -37.93 -34.33
N LYS A 287 -23.72 -38.87 -34.20
CA LYS A 287 -25.00 -38.79 -34.93
C LYS A 287 -25.90 -37.68 -34.42
N LYS A 288 -25.85 -37.39 -33.11
CA LYS A 288 -26.68 -36.37 -32.44
C LYS A 288 -26.02 -35.00 -32.31
N GLY A 289 -24.80 -34.86 -32.84
CA GLY A 289 -24.04 -33.62 -32.86
C GLY A 289 -23.74 -33.16 -31.42
N MET A 290 -23.09 -34.02 -30.63
CA MET A 290 -22.58 -33.64 -29.29
C MET A 290 -21.53 -32.56 -29.40
N VAL A 291 -21.62 -31.57 -28.56
CA VAL A 291 -20.63 -30.49 -28.40
C VAL A 291 -20.17 -30.45 -26.97
N ASN A 292 -18.88 -30.63 -26.76
CA ASN A 292 -18.31 -30.67 -25.41
C ASN A 292 -17.76 -29.30 -25.03
N ALA A 293 -18.44 -28.61 -24.10
CA ALA A 293 -18.04 -27.32 -23.61
C ALA A 293 -16.69 -27.35 -22.87
N ILE A 294 -16.34 -28.47 -22.20
CA ILE A 294 -15.02 -28.61 -21.53
C ILE A 294 -13.89 -28.55 -22.56
N CYS A 295 -14.06 -29.17 -23.75
CA CYS A 295 -13.03 -29.14 -24.78
C CYS A 295 -12.82 -27.73 -25.34
N ALA A 296 -13.90 -26.96 -25.53
CA ALA A 296 -13.81 -25.55 -25.93
C ALA A 296 -13.11 -24.70 -24.88
N ALA A 297 -13.48 -24.85 -23.60
CA ALA A 297 -12.84 -24.17 -22.51
C ALA A 297 -11.35 -24.53 -22.35
N SER A 298 -10.99 -25.79 -22.55
CA SER A 298 -9.60 -26.24 -22.51
C SER A 298 -8.75 -25.60 -23.64
N LEU A 299 -9.29 -25.51 -24.86
CA LEU A 299 -8.61 -24.83 -25.97
C LEU A 299 -8.45 -23.32 -25.66
N PHE A 300 -9.47 -22.68 -25.10
CA PHE A 300 -9.41 -21.28 -24.66
C PHE A 300 -8.27 -21.05 -23.67
N LEU A 301 -8.15 -21.87 -22.62
CA LEU A 301 -7.08 -21.76 -21.64
C LEU A 301 -5.69 -21.93 -22.26
N GLN A 302 -5.55 -22.83 -23.23
CA GLN A 302 -4.31 -23.05 -23.98
C GLN A 302 -3.96 -21.87 -24.90
N SER A 303 -4.96 -21.12 -25.39
CA SER A 303 -4.75 -19.98 -26.29
C SER A 303 -4.32 -18.72 -25.57
N LEU A 304 -4.47 -18.65 -24.22
CA LEU A 304 -3.97 -17.52 -23.42
C LEU A 304 -2.43 -17.50 -23.47
N PRO A 305 -1.81 -16.33 -23.75
CA PRO A 305 -0.37 -16.23 -23.92
C PRO A 305 0.39 -16.65 -22.65
N PRO A 306 1.30 -17.62 -22.71
CA PRO A 306 2.09 -18.05 -21.55
C PRO A 306 2.96 -16.94 -20.96
N ALA A 307 3.39 -15.95 -21.76
CA ALA A 307 4.20 -14.82 -21.33
C ALA A 307 3.37 -13.67 -20.72
N GLU A 308 2.05 -13.79 -20.67
CA GLU A 308 1.15 -12.78 -20.13
C GLU A 308 0.34 -13.37 -18.94
N ARG A 309 1.03 -14.03 -18.02
CA ARG A 309 0.47 -14.61 -16.78
C ARG A 309 1.13 -13.96 -15.55
N PRO A 310 0.52 -13.97 -14.38
CA PRO A 310 1.17 -13.45 -13.17
C PRO A 310 2.55 -14.05 -12.93
N GLU A 311 2.70 -15.36 -13.16
CA GLU A 311 3.93 -16.12 -12.94
C GLU A 311 5.07 -15.77 -13.90
N THR A 312 4.80 -15.02 -14.97
CA THR A 312 5.76 -14.71 -16.04
C THR A 312 5.86 -13.22 -16.36
N THR A 313 5.20 -12.38 -15.58
CA THR A 313 5.16 -10.92 -15.78
C THR A 313 5.66 -10.17 -14.55
N ASP A 314 6.31 -9.03 -14.78
CA ASP A 314 6.84 -8.16 -13.75
C ASP A 314 6.69 -6.68 -14.14
N GLY A 315 6.97 -5.76 -13.19
CA GLY A 315 6.92 -4.32 -13.38
C GLY A 315 5.60 -3.88 -14.04
N TYR A 316 5.70 -3.20 -15.17
CA TYR A 316 4.55 -2.65 -15.92
C TYR A 316 3.84 -3.64 -16.83
N GLN A 317 4.24 -4.90 -16.85
CA GLN A 317 3.63 -5.91 -17.70
C GLN A 317 2.26 -6.34 -17.18
N GLY A 318 1.23 -6.20 -18.00
CA GLY A 318 -0.11 -6.67 -17.69
C GLY A 318 -0.28 -8.17 -17.93
N PHE A 319 -1.36 -8.78 -17.42
CA PHE A 319 -1.57 -10.22 -17.49
C PHE A 319 -3.04 -10.65 -17.58
N PHE A 320 -3.23 -11.93 -17.89
CA PHE A 320 -4.46 -12.70 -17.68
C PHE A 320 -4.21 -13.73 -16.59
N ALA A 321 -4.96 -13.70 -15.50
CA ALA A 321 -4.88 -14.71 -14.46
C ALA A 321 -6.16 -15.56 -14.44
N VAL A 322 -6.04 -16.85 -14.62
CA VAL A 322 -7.16 -17.80 -14.50
C VAL A 322 -7.32 -18.14 -13.03
N LEU A 323 -8.47 -17.82 -12.45
CA LEU A 323 -8.76 -18.06 -11.04
C LEU A 323 -9.52 -19.38 -10.82
N GLY A 324 -10.29 -19.81 -11.81
CA GLY A 324 -11.05 -21.05 -11.67
C GLY A 324 -11.66 -21.53 -12.98
N ILE A 325 -11.89 -22.83 -13.03
CA ILE A 325 -12.64 -23.49 -14.08
C ILE A 325 -13.55 -24.56 -13.47
N GLN A 326 -14.78 -24.58 -13.94
CA GLN A 326 -15.73 -25.66 -13.62
C GLN A 326 -16.56 -26.01 -14.85
N GLY A 327 -16.94 -27.27 -15.03
CA GLY A 327 -17.71 -27.59 -16.19
C GLY A 327 -18.19 -29.03 -16.35
N SER A 328 -19.12 -29.16 -17.31
CA SER A 328 -19.66 -30.41 -17.83
C SER A 328 -19.63 -30.36 -19.36
N VAL A 329 -20.10 -31.43 -20.01
CA VAL A 329 -20.28 -31.45 -21.49
C VAL A 329 -21.19 -30.31 -21.93
N GLU A 330 -22.18 -29.95 -21.14
CA GLU A 330 -23.22 -28.99 -21.50
C GLU A 330 -22.85 -27.54 -21.23
N LYS A 331 -22.04 -27.28 -20.17
CA LYS A 331 -21.62 -25.94 -19.80
C LYS A 331 -20.24 -25.99 -19.12
N ALA A 332 -19.36 -25.07 -19.51
CA ALA A 332 -18.09 -24.84 -18.81
C ALA A 332 -17.92 -23.35 -18.57
N ILE A 333 -17.48 -22.98 -17.37
CA ILE A 333 -17.27 -21.61 -16.92
C ILE A 333 -15.80 -21.45 -16.53
N VAL A 334 -15.18 -20.37 -17.02
CA VAL A 334 -13.83 -19.96 -16.66
C VAL A 334 -13.89 -18.57 -16.06
N ASN A 335 -13.36 -18.40 -14.86
CA ASN A 335 -13.23 -17.11 -14.19
C ASN A 335 -11.78 -16.63 -14.28
N LEU A 336 -11.61 -15.37 -14.68
CA LEU A 336 -10.31 -14.73 -14.85
C LEU A 336 -10.32 -13.31 -14.29
N ILE A 337 -9.12 -12.81 -14.06
CA ILE A 337 -8.87 -11.37 -13.88
C ILE A 337 -7.89 -10.89 -14.95
N LEU A 338 -8.09 -9.64 -15.39
CA LEU A 338 -7.24 -8.93 -16.33
C LEU A 338 -6.61 -7.75 -15.60
N ARG A 339 -5.33 -7.51 -15.85
CA ARG A 339 -4.57 -6.40 -15.29
C ARG A 339 -3.75 -5.71 -16.38
N ASP A 340 -3.79 -4.38 -16.43
CA ASP A 340 -2.93 -3.56 -17.29
C ASP A 340 -2.80 -2.15 -16.71
N PHE A 341 -1.64 -1.50 -16.85
CA PHE A 341 -1.45 -0.14 -16.35
C PHE A 341 -2.11 0.92 -17.23
N SER A 342 -2.28 0.67 -18.51
CA SER A 342 -2.90 1.61 -19.45
C SER A 342 -4.34 1.23 -19.80
N GLU A 343 -5.20 2.22 -20.03
CA GLU A 343 -6.56 1.95 -20.56
C GLU A 343 -6.50 1.32 -21.97
N GLU A 344 -5.54 1.72 -22.80
CA GLU A 344 -5.33 1.15 -24.13
C GLU A 344 -4.95 -0.33 -24.05
N GLY A 345 -3.99 -0.67 -23.18
CA GLY A 345 -3.57 -2.04 -22.93
C GLY A 345 -4.71 -2.90 -22.38
N MET A 346 -5.50 -2.37 -21.44
CA MET A 346 -6.67 -3.07 -20.90
C MET A 346 -7.72 -3.34 -21.99
N ASN A 347 -8.04 -2.34 -22.81
CA ASN A 347 -8.97 -2.50 -23.91
C ASN A 347 -8.47 -3.56 -24.93
N ALA A 348 -7.19 -3.54 -25.24
CA ALA A 348 -6.58 -4.55 -26.11
C ALA A 348 -6.68 -5.96 -25.51
N ARG A 349 -6.49 -6.11 -24.17
CA ARG A 349 -6.67 -7.39 -23.46
C ARG A 349 -8.11 -7.88 -23.51
N ILE A 350 -9.07 -7.00 -23.27
CA ILE A 350 -10.50 -7.32 -23.36
C ILE A 350 -10.85 -7.88 -24.74
N GLU A 351 -10.44 -7.20 -25.82
CA GLU A 351 -10.70 -7.67 -27.19
C GLU A 351 -9.95 -8.96 -27.53
N LYS A 352 -8.71 -9.10 -27.06
CA LYS A 352 -7.91 -10.32 -27.21
C LYS A 352 -8.57 -11.52 -26.53
N LEU A 353 -9.07 -11.34 -25.29
CA LEU A 353 -9.80 -12.39 -24.56
C LEU A 353 -11.07 -12.83 -25.30
N LYS A 354 -11.89 -11.87 -25.77
CA LYS A 354 -13.09 -12.15 -26.59
C LYS A 354 -12.73 -12.98 -27.82
N HIS A 355 -11.67 -12.56 -28.52
CA HIS A 355 -11.23 -13.27 -29.73
C HIS A 355 -10.84 -14.73 -29.43
N PHE A 356 -10.06 -14.98 -28.37
CA PHE A 356 -9.70 -16.33 -27.95
C PHE A 356 -10.92 -17.17 -27.57
N ALA A 357 -11.87 -16.57 -26.84
CA ALA A 357 -13.10 -17.27 -26.44
C ALA A 357 -13.96 -17.68 -27.66
N ILE A 358 -14.18 -16.75 -28.59
CA ILE A 358 -14.95 -16.99 -29.82
C ILE A 358 -14.28 -18.06 -30.68
N SER A 359 -12.98 -17.91 -30.98
CA SER A 359 -12.25 -18.87 -31.81
C SER A 359 -12.22 -20.28 -31.23
N SER A 360 -12.11 -20.36 -29.88
CA SER A 360 -12.14 -21.65 -29.18
C SER A 360 -13.53 -22.29 -29.22
N ALA A 361 -14.59 -21.52 -29.08
CA ALA A 361 -15.96 -21.99 -29.20
C ALA A 361 -16.27 -22.50 -30.61
N GLU A 362 -15.92 -21.70 -31.62
CA GLU A 362 -16.11 -22.08 -33.05
C GLU A 362 -15.41 -23.38 -33.40
N SER A 363 -14.18 -23.60 -32.91
CA SER A 363 -13.39 -24.81 -33.15
C SER A 363 -14.08 -26.10 -32.69
N TYR A 364 -14.97 -26.00 -31.71
CA TYR A 364 -15.74 -27.13 -31.17
C TYR A 364 -17.24 -27.06 -31.48
N GLY A 365 -17.70 -26.02 -32.20
CA GLY A 365 -19.12 -25.79 -32.48
C GLY A 365 -19.92 -25.42 -31.22
N ALA A 366 -19.25 -24.93 -30.19
CA ALA A 366 -19.88 -24.44 -28.95
C ALA A 366 -20.37 -22.98 -29.13
N ARG A 367 -21.28 -22.56 -28.28
CA ARG A 367 -21.57 -21.11 -28.09
C ARG A 367 -20.72 -20.62 -26.96
N VAL A 368 -20.42 -19.31 -26.93
CA VAL A 368 -19.69 -18.66 -25.86
C VAL A 368 -20.34 -17.34 -25.47
N ASP A 369 -20.34 -17.06 -24.19
CA ASP A 369 -20.71 -15.79 -23.60
C ASP A 369 -19.54 -15.27 -22.77
N VAL A 370 -19.25 -13.96 -22.84
CA VAL A 370 -18.12 -13.33 -22.14
C VAL A 370 -18.62 -12.08 -21.43
N GLU A 371 -18.58 -12.12 -20.12
CA GLU A 371 -18.96 -11.01 -19.26
C GLU A 371 -17.71 -10.36 -18.65
N PHE A 372 -17.69 -9.02 -18.57
CA PHE A 372 -16.62 -8.27 -17.94
C PHE A 372 -17.21 -7.41 -16.82
N LYS A 373 -16.49 -7.34 -15.69
CA LYS A 373 -16.81 -6.48 -14.56
C LYS A 373 -15.57 -5.63 -14.26
N ALA A 374 -15.68 -4.31 -14.40
CA ALA A 374 -14.64 -3.39 -13.92
C ALA A 374 -14.54 -3.52 -12.40
N GLN A 375 -13.32 -3.55 -11.87
CA GLN A 375 -13.05 -3.62 -10.43
C GLN A 375 -12.52 -2.28 -9.91
N TYR A 376 -11.43 -1.76 -10.48
CA TYR A 376 -10.87 -0.44 -10.18
C TYR A 376 -10.05 0.08 -11.37
N LYS A 377 -9.74 1.39 -11.31
CA LYS A 377 -8.93 2.09 -12.30
C LYS A 377 -7.57 2.48 -11.75
N ASN A 378 -6.60 2.66 -12.65
CA ASN A 378 -5.32 3.25 -12.32
C ASN A 378 -5.50 4.67 -11.78
N MET A 379 -4.98 4.95 -10.57
CA MET A 379 -5.08 6.23 -9.89
C MET A 379 -4.22 7.34 -10.53
N LYS A 380 -3.25 6.99 -11.37
CA LYS A 380 -2.29 7.91 -11.98
C LYS A 380 -2.96 9.11 -12.66
N GLY A 381 -3.99 8.86 -13.47
CA GLY A 381 -4.65 9.93 -14.22
C GLY A 381 -5.32 10.99 -13.36
N GLU A 382 -5.78 10.65 -12.16
CA GLU A 382 -6.34 11.61 -11.21
C GLU A 382 -5.23 12.30 -10.39
N LEU A 383 -4.16 11.59 -10.04
CA LEU A 383 -3.00 12.17 -9.35
C LEU A 383 -2.25 13.16 -10.24
N GLU A 384 -2.13 12.90 -11.55
CA GLU A 384 -1.53 13.86 -12.52
C GLU A 384 -2.32 15.17 -12.64
N LYS A 385 -3.62 15.16 -12.38
CA LYS A 385 -4.45 16.38 -12.32
C LYS A 385 -4.29 17.16 -11.01
N ASN A 386 -3.75 16.51 -9.97
CA ASN A 386 -3.53 17.05 -8.62
C ASN A 386 -2.07 16.85 -8.20
N PRO A 387 -1.09 17.40 -8.96
CA PRO A 387 0.34 17.08 -8.77
C PRO A 387 0.89 17.50 -7.41
N GLU A 388 0.24 18.46 -6.74
CA GLU A 388 0.64 18.91 -5.40
C GLU A 388 0.51 17.80 -4.35
N VAL A 389 -0.35 16.81 -4.56
CA VAL A 389 -0.54 15.67 -3.62
C VAL A 389 0.73 14.82 -3.59
N VAL A 390 1.21 14.40 -4.77
CA VAL A 390 2.45 13.63 -4.89
C VAL A 390 3.66 14.47 -4.50
N GLN A 391 3.70 15.75 -4.90
CA GLN A 391 4.82 16.66 -4.60
C GLN A 391 4.98 16.90 -3.09
N ASN A 392 3.88 17.02 -2.32
CA ASN A 392 3.93 17.13 -0.87
C ASN A 392 4.55 15.87 -0.26
N LEU A 393 4.17 14.70 -0.75
CA LEU A 393 4.69 13.42 -0.28
C LEU A 393 6.18 13.26 -0.62
N GLU A 394 6.61 13.56 -1.86
CA GLU A 394 8.03 13.55 -2.24
C GLU A 394 8.88 14.48 -1.36
N ASN A 395 8.35 15.65 -1.02
CA ASN A 395 9.04 16.56 -0.12
C ASN A 395 9.12 16.01 1.30
N ALA A 396 8.08 15.29 1.78
CA ALA A 396 8.08 14.64 3.09
C ALA A 396 9.14 13.52 3.17
N TYR A 397 9.28 12.72 2.13
CA TYR A 397 10.36 11.72 2.04
C TYR A 397 11.74 12.36 2.13
N LYS A 398 11.94 13.47 1.42
CA LYS A 398 13.23 14.23 1.45
C LYS A 398 13.53 14.80 2.83
N GLU A 399 12.53 15.39 3.51
CA GLU A 399 12.71 15.93 4.87
C GLU A 399 12.97 14.81 5.90
N ALA A 400 12.38 13.64 5.72
CA ALA A 400 12.63 12.46 6.54
C ALA A 400 13.93 11.71 6.16
N ASP A 401 14.70 12.19 5.15
CA ASP A 401 15.91 11.55 4.61
C ASP A 401 15.64 10.11 4.13
N VAL A 402 14.50 9.90 3.50
CA VAL A 402 14.10 8.64 2.87
C VAL A 402 14.26 8.76 1.36
N GLY A 403 14.99 7.82 0.77
CA GLY A 403 15.11 7.73 -0.69
C GLY A 403 13.78 7.38 -1.33
N ILE A 404 13.42 8.02 -2.45
CA ILE A 404 12.15 7.77 -3.12
C ILE A 404 12.33 6.68 -4.17
N LEU A 405 11.44 5.67 -4.12
CA LEU A 405 11.29 4.61 -5.11
C LEU A 405 9.88 4.71 -5.69
N HIS A 406 9.76 5.23 -6.92
CA HIS A 406 8.48 5.20 -7.62
C HIS A 406 8.21 3.79 -8.12
N THR A 407 7.37 3.05 -7.41
CA THR A 407 6.95 1.69 -7.75
C THR A 407 5.47 1.67 -8.14
N PRO A 408 5.09 0.94 -9.20
CA PRO A 408 3.69 0.75 -9.52
C PRO A 408 3.10 -0.38 -8.69
N ILE A 409 1.88 -0.19 -8.16
CA ILE A 409 1.15 -1.26 -7.48
C ILE A 409 0.62 -2.25 -8.52
N ARG A 410 0.99 -3.53 -8.40
CA ARG A 410 0.48 -4.61 -9.26
C ARG A 410 -0.85 -5.20 -8.77
N GLY A 411 -1.58 -4.43 -8.01
CA GLY A 411 -2.89 -4.67 -7.43
C GLY A 411 -3.70 -3.38 -7.38
N GLY A 412 -4.62 -3.30 -6.45
CA GLY A 412 -5.35 -2.11 -6.06
C GLY A 412 -5.32 -1.99 -4.55
N THR A 413 -5.53 -0.80 -4.03
CA THR A 413 -5.63 -0.50 -2.61
C THR A 413 -6.87 0.36 -2.35
N ASP A 414 -7.24 0.55 -1.11
CA ASP A 414 -8.25 1.53 -0.71
C ASP A 414 -7.95 2.93 -1.27
N GLY A 415 -6.66 3.28 -1.38
CA GLY A 415 -6.21 4.54 -2.00
C GLY A 415 -6.62 4.65 -3.48
N SER A 416 -6.50 3.57 -4.26
CA SER A 416 -6.93 3.57 -5.66
C SER A 416 -8.44 3.73 -5.79
N ARG A 417 -9.23 3.07 -4.93
CA ARG A 417 -10.70 3.19 -4.91
C ARG A 417 -11.15 4.56 -4.43
N LEU A 418 -10.50 5.14 -3.40
CA LEU A 418 -10.83 6.47 -2.92
C LEU A 418 -10.50 7.54 -3.99
N THR A 419 -9.44 7.33 -4.76
CA THR A 419 -9.11 8.17 -5.92
C THR A 419 -10.22 8.15 -6.99
N GLU A 420 -10.78 6.98 -7.31
CA GLU A 420 -11.95 6.89 -8.20
C GLU A 420 -13.18 7.62 -7.66
N LEU A 421 -13.34 7.66 -6.33
CA LEU A 421 -14.43 8.38 -5.66
C LEU A 421 -14.18 9.90 -5.59
N GLY A 422 -13.08 10.40 -6.16
CA GLY A 422 -12.77 11.81 -6.33
C GLY A 422 -11.84 12.41 -5.27
N ILE A 423 -11.19 11.57 -4.46
CA ILE A 423 -10.20 12.00 -3.47
C ILE A 423 -8.84 11.37 -3.85
N PRO A 424 -7.97 12.10 -4.57
CA PRO A 424 -6.65 11.61 -4.98
C PRO A 424 -5.82 11.10 -3.80
N THR A 425 -5.38 9.83 -3.85
CA THR A 425 -4.78 9.14 -2.71
C THR A 425 -3.60 8.26 -3.15
N PRO A 426 -2.36 8.77 -3.12
CA PRO A 426 -1.16 7.93 -3.30
C PRO A 426 -0.89 7.09 -2.06
N ASN A 427 -0.05 6.05 -2.22
CA ASN A 427 0.30 5.12 -1.17
C ASN A 427 1.72 5.37 -0.62
N ILE A 428 1.89 5.14 0.69
CA ILE A 428 3.12 5.28 1.48
C ILE A 428 3.53 3.90 1.97
N PHE A 429 4.84 3.62 2.00
CA PHE A 429 5.40 2.39 2.55
C PHE A 429 5.13 2.23 4.05
N THR A 430 5.13 0.98 4.53
CA THR A 430 4.98 0.63 5.95
C THR A 430 6.24 -0.02 6.54
N GLY A 431 7.04 -0.70 5.73
CA GLY A 431 8.14 -1.54 6.21
C GLY A 431 7.73 -2.96 6.56
N GLY A 432 6.54 -3.37 6.14
CA GLY A 432 6.10 -4.76 6.09
C GLY A 432 6.62 -5.47 4.84
N HIS A 433 6.79 -6.78 4.91
CA HIS A 433 7.35 -7.59 3.84
C HIS A 433 6.69 -8.96 3.77
N ASN A 434 6.67 -9.57 2.58
CA ASN A 434 6.17 -10.92 2.33
C ASN A 434 4.70 -11.09 2.76
N PHE A 435 3.88 -10.08 2.48
CA PHE A 435 2.45 -10.02 2.81
C PHE A 435 1.69 -11.27 2.38
N HIS A 436 0.52 -11.51 2.97
CA HIS A 436 -0.38 -12.63 2.68
C HIS A 436 0.27 -14.01 2.86
N SER A 437 1.29 -14.11 3.73
CA SER A 437 2.06 -15.35 3.90
C SER A 437 2.50 -15.60 5.34
N ARG A 438 2.94 -16.83 5.62
CA ARG A 438 3.60 -17.18 6.88
C ARG A 438 5.06 -16.73 6.96
N TYR A 439 5.59 -16.20 5.85
CA TYR A 439 6.92 -15.60 5.75
C TYR A 439 6.90 -14.10 6.02
N GLU A 440 5.74 -13.56 6.39
CA GLU A 440 5.54 -12.15 6.64
C GLU A 440 6.40 -11.67 7.82
N TRP A 441 7.04 -10.51 7.62
CA TRP A 441 7.85 -9.87 8.64
C TRP A 441 7.79 -8.34 8.49
N ALA A 442 8.11 -7.62 9.57
CA ALA A 442 8.17 -6.16 9.57
C ALA A 442 9.51 -5.66 10.09
N SER A 443 9.96 -4.52 9.57
CA SER A 443 11.17 -3.80 9.94
C SER A 443 10.82 -2.62 10.83
N LEU A 444 11.29 -2.60 12.08
CA LEU A 444 11.03 -1.50 13.00
C LEU A 444 11.64 -0.19 12.52
N SER A 445 12.84 -0.22 11.92
CA SER A 445 13.48 0.99 11.43
C SER A 445 12.73 1.61 10.25
N GLN A 446 12.16 0.77 9.36
CA GLN A 446 11.34 1.24 8.25
C GLN A 446 9.99 1.79 8.74
N MET A 447 9.34 1.14 9.70
CA MET A 447 8.14 1.67 10.36
C MET A 447 8.39 3.04 11.01
N CYS A 448 9.54 3.22 11.67
CA CYS A 448 9.95 4.50 12.24
C CYS A 448 10.12 5.57 11.14
N ALA A 449 10.73 5.20 10.02
CA ALA A 449 10.89 6.09 8.88
C ALA A 449 9.54 6.50 8.27
N ALA A 450 8.56 5.60 8.22
CA ALA A 450 7.19 5.92 7.79
C ALA A 450 6.54 6.95 8.73
N CYS A 451 6.68 6.79 10.06
CA CYS A 451 6.23 7.80 11.02
C CYS A 451 6.90 9.16 10.79
N ASP A 452 8.21 9.19 10.53
CA ASP A 452 8.94 10.44 10.26
C ASP A 452 8.44 11.11 8.96
N VAL A 453 8.11 10.33 7.93
CA VAL A 453 7.47 10.83 6.69
C VAL A 453 6.09 11.42 6.98
N LEU A 454 5.25 10.76 7.78
CA LEU A 454 3.91 11.25 8.12
C LEU A 454 3.94 12.58 8.89
N ILE A 455 4.89 12.73 9.82
CA ILE A 455 5.08 13.97 10.58
C ILE A 455 5.56 15.09 9.64
N SER A 456 6.57 14.82 8.80
CA SER A 456 7.09 15.77 7.82
C SER A 456 6.01 16.20 6.83
N LEU A 457 5.16 15.27 6.39
CA LEU A 457 4.02 15.54 5.50
C LEU A 457 3.03 16.52 6.14
N ALA A 458 2.70 16.32 7.41
CA ALA A 458 1.81 17.21 8.16
C ALA A 458 2.36 18.64 8.24
N GLU A 459 3.67 18.81 8.47
CA GLU A 459 4.32 20.14 8.50
C GLU A 459 4.38 20.79 7.11
N ILE A 460 4.69 20.04 6.07
CA ILE A 460 4.77 20.54 4.69
C ILE A 460 3.40 21.03 4.22
N ILE A 461 2.34 20.26 4.44
CA ILE A 461 0.98 20.65 4.08
C ILE A 461 0.57 21.91 4.86
N ALA A 462 0.89 21.99 6.15
CA ALA A 462 0.61 23.17 6.96
C ALA A 462 1.34 24.42 6.42
N ALA A 463 2.63 24.29 6.11
CA ALA A 463 3.44 25.40 5.60
C ALA A 463 2.92 25.91 4.24
N ASN A 464 2.53 24.99 3.34
CA ASN A 464 1.99 25.32 2.02
C ASN A 464 0.61 25.97 2.11
N GLY A 465 -0.28 25.44 2.93
CA GLY A 465 -1.62 25.99 3.16
C GLY A 465 -1.59 27.39 3.82
N HIS A 466 -0.61 27.66 4.69
CA HIS A 466 -0.44 28.96 5.33
C HIS A 466 0.12 30.04 4.39
N LYS A 467 1.01 29.67 3.44
CA LYS A 467 1.57 30.59 2.43
C LYS A 467 0.53 31.05 1.41
N ASN A 468 -0.35 30.18 0.98
CA ASN A 468 -1.38 30.47 -0.05
C ASN A 468 -2.43 31.50 0.42
N LYS A 469 -2.56 31.76 1.73
CA LYS A 469 -3.46 32.81 2.29
C LYS A 469 -2.84 34.17 2.44
N LYS A 470 -1.51 34.29 2.30
CA LYS A 470 -0.81 35.59 2.38
C LYS A 470 -0.63 36.26 1.02
N LYS A 471 -1.01 35.56 -0.05
CA LYS A 471 -1.14 36.09 -1.41
C LYS A 471 -2.61 36.43 -1.70
#